data_62d4038166e30f6de7b293bd6e03c08d
#
_entry.id   62d4038166e30f6de7b293bd6e03c08d
#
_cell.length_a   1.000
_cell.length_b   1.000
_cell.length_c   1.000
_cell.angle_alpha   90.00
_cell.angle_beta   90.00
_cell.angle_gamma   90.00
#
_symmetry.space_group_name_H-M   'P 1'
#
loop_
_entity.id
_entity.type
_entity.pdbx_description
1 polymer ?
#
loop_
_entity_poly.entity_id
_entity_poly.type
_entity_poly.pdbx_seq_one_letter_code
_entity_poly.pdbx_strand_id
1 'polypeptide(L)'
;GFDVPSLGSLYLDKPLKEHTLMQTIARANRVNEGKENGMIVDYCGIMSGSLDDALSIYAGNRMNGETIPELPTRPAEELLEELGEVIDEISQFLLNEGASLDSVLESDGLGKTAAIVSCKEAANRNDGTRKEFEILCRIADSRFRAAINLDGINEYRLRSKAIAIVYRSLISDRDSIDISDVIGRVQEAMDDVIGITDSPTETEPIDISKIDFNRLNNTLQQSNTLRTETQNLRQAVDKRLNAMLSRNPNRIDLHDKYTELVRNYNLAKDQAEIEKIFQQLLILVSELDNEEARAIQNGMTEESLVIFDILRKPGLSEEDEEHVRTTSIELLNKIKQAIENLNNWTKKEQTRDKVTQSIHDFLYDESTGLPESYGPLEIDELTSEVFRHTYRVYQNLPSEVFA
;
A
#
# COMPACT_ATOMS: atom_id res chain seq x y z
N GLY A 1 18.19 14.83 25.67
CA GLY A 1 18.75 13.67 25.00
C GLY A 1 17.86 13.17 23.88
N PHE A 2 18.47 12.64 22.85
CA PHE A 2 17.76 12.04 21.71
C PHE A 2 17.07 10.74 22.16
N ASP A 3 15.76 10.66 21.99
CA ASP A 3 14.94 9.51 22.36
C ASP A 3 14.07 9.08 21.19
N VAL A 4 14.41 7.93 20.56
CA VAL A 4 13.67 7.35 19.45
C VAL A 4 13.50 5.85 19.70
N PRO A 5 12.38 5.41 20.31
CA PRO A 5 12.10 4.00 20.59
C PRO A 5 12.10 3.11 19.34
N SER A 6 11.71 3.66 18.17
CA SER A 6 11.68 2.97 16.88
C SER A 6 13.06 2.77 16.22
N LEU A 7 14.16 3.25 16.83
CA LEU A 7 15.51 3.09 16.28
C LEU A 7 15.89 1.60 16.21
N GLY A 8 15.88 1.03 15.00
CA GLY A 8 16.17 -0.40 14.76
C GLY A 8 17.66 -0.69 14.65
N SER A 9 18.44 0.23 14.08
CA SER A 9 19.89 0.02 13.85
C SER A 9 20.68 1.27 14.23
N LEU A 10 21.84 1.06 14.85
CA LEU A 10 22.77 2.11 15.24
C LEU A 10 24.17 1.79 14.71
N TYR A 11 24.77 2.73 14.00
CA TYR A 11 26.11 2.59 13.42
C TYR A 11 27.11 3.40 14.24
N LEU A 12 28.17 2.73 14.74
CA LEU A 12 29.24 3.36 15.48
C LEU A 12 30.44 3.56 14.56
N ASP A 13 30.75 4.81 14.21
CA ASP A 13 31.91 5.22 13.39
C ASP A 13 33.05 5.81 14.19
N LYS A 14 32.84 5.97 15.51
CA LYS A 14 33.82 6.52 16.46
C LYS A 14 33.91 5.68 17.71
N PRO A 15 35.12 5.55 18.28
CA PRO A 15 35.30 4.81 19.50
C PRO A 15 34.53 5.44 20.68
N LEU A 16 33.63 4.63 21.26
CA LEU A 16 32.92 4.96 22.47
C LEU A 16 33.46 4.14 23.64
N LYS A 17 33.58 4.73 24.82
CA LYS A 17 34.12 4.07 26.00
C LYS A 17 33.07 3.93 27.10
N GLU A 18 33.13 2.83 27.80
CA GLU A 18 32.44 2.57 29.07
C GLU A 18 30.98 3.09 29.10
N HIS A 19 30.70 4.02 29.98
CA HIS A 19 29.36 4.58 30.21
C HIS A 19 28.69 5.15 28.95
N THR A 20 29.47 5.80 28.07
CA THR A 20 28.95 6.34 26.80
C THR A 20 28.54 5.24 25.83
N LEU A 21 29.31 4.16 25.77
CA LEU A 21 28.97 2.98 24.96
C LEU A 21 27.66 2.35 25.47
N MET A 22 27.55 2.10 26.79
CA MET A 22 26.35 1.52 27.37
C MET A 22 25.10 2.40 27.21
N GLN A 23 25.22 3.72 27.34
CA GLN A 23 24.12 4.65 27.07
C GLN A 23 23.69 4.61 25.61
N THR A 24 24.62 4.42 24.70
CA THR A 24 24.36 4.34 23.27
C THR A 24 23.66 3.02 22.90
N ILE A 25 24.11 1.91 23.45
CA ILE A 25 23.48 0.59 23.33
C ILE A 25 22.04 0.64 23.86
N ALA A 26 21.84 1.19 25.06
CA ALA A 26 20.52 1.29 25.67
C ALA A 26 19.50 2.09 24.83
N ARG A 27 19.96 3.05 24.00
CA ARG A 27 19.09 3.82 23.10
C ARG A 27 18.55 2.97 21.93
N ALA A 28 19.42 2.11 21.37
CA ALA A 28 19.00 1.22 20.30
C ALA A 28 18.14 0.04 20.82
N ASN A 29 18.32 -0.35 22.07
CA ASN A 29 17.65 -1.54 22.67
C ASN A 29 16.35 -1.19 23.42
N ARG A 30 15.62 -0.16 22.99
CA ARG A 30 14.30 0.17 23.55
C ARG A 30 13.21 -0.68 22.90
N VAL A 31 12.23 -1.08 23.70
CA VAL A 31 11.05 -1.81 23.23
C VAL A 31 10.15 -0.87 22.45
N ASN A 32 9.72 -1.29 21.26
CA ASN A 32 8.72 -0.61 20.44
C ASN A 32 7.88 -1.65 19.68
N GLU A 33 6.68 -1.29 19.32
CA GLU A 33 5.78 -2.18 18.59
C GLU A 33 6.41 -2.65 17.27
N GLY A 34 6.47 -3.98 17.06
CA GLY A 34 7.12 -4.59 15.89
C GLY A 34 8.66 -4.64 15.93
N LYS A 35 9.27 -4.37 17.08
CA LYS A 35 10.72 -4.42 17.27
C LYS A 35 11.08 -5.27 18.47
N GLU A 36 11.75 -6.40 18.24
CA GLU A 36 12.17 -7.31 19.29
C GLU A 36 13.48 -6.88 19.95
N ASN A 37 14.44 -6.33 19.16
CA ASN A 37 15.74 -5.86 19.64
C ASN A 37 16.30 -4.75 18.75
N GLY A 38 17.39 -4.09 19.19
CA GLY A 38 18.14 -3.11 18.40
C GLY A 38 19.45 -3.71 17.89
N MET A 39 19.79 -3.45 16.64
CA MET A 39 21.05 -3.86 16.04
C MET A 39 22.09 -2.73 16.19
N ILE A 40 23.32 -3.10 16.58
CA ILE A 40 24.46 -2.18 16.64
C ILE A 40 25.54 -2.67 15.71
N VAL A 41 25.95 -1.81 14.79
CA VAL A 41 27.05 -2.08 13.84
C VAL A 41 28.24 -1.22 14.24
N ASP A 42 29.33 -1.84 14.62
CA ASP A 42 30.56 -1.18 15.03
C ASP A 42 31.61 -1.22 13.90
N TYR A 43 31.84 -0.08 13.27
CA TYR A 43 32.88 0.08 12.23
C TYR A 43 34.30 0.21 12.79
N CYS A 44 34.43 0.43 14.09
CA CYS A 44 35.73 0.68 14.73
C CYS A 44 36.35 -0.59 15.32
N GLY A 45 35.64 -1.73 15.32
CA GLY A 45 36.11 -2.98 15.91
C GLY A 45 36.35 -2.94 17.42
N ILE A 46 35.68 -2.00 18.12
CA ILE A 46 35.96 -1.67 19.52
C ILE A 46 35.12 -2.51 20.47
N MET A 47 34.02 -3.10 19.97
CA MET A 47 33.05 -3.77 20.85
C MET A 47 33.62 -5.01 21.52
N SER A 48 34.56 -5.74 20.89
CA SER A 48 35.09 -6.96 21.46
C SER A 48 35.89 -6.79 22.77
N GLY A 49 36.55 -5.63 22.95
CA GLY A 49 37.27 -5.35 24.20
C GLY A 49 36.52 -4.42 25.15
N SER A 50 36.02 -3.28 24.59
CA SER A 50 35.37 -2.24 25.39
C SER A 50 33.96 -2.60 25.87
N LEU A 51 33.28 -3.55 25.18
CA LEU A 51 31.99 -4.05 25.61
C LEU A 51 32.12 -4.98 26.81
N ASP A 52 33.13 -5.87 26.79
CA ASP A 52 33.48 -6.76 27.92
C ASP A 52 33.82 -5.91 29.17
N ASP A 53 34.64 -4.88 29.00
CA ASP A 53 34.99 -3.95 30.07
C ASP A 53 33.77 -3.18 30.59
N ALA A 54 32.94 -2.66 29.70
CA ALA A 54 31.73 -1.92 30.08
C ALA A 54 30.69 -2.82 30.77
N LEU A 55 30.47 -4.04 30.28
CA LEU A 55 29.57 -5.00 30.91
C LEU A 55 30.12 -5.50 32.23
N SER A 56 31.43 -5.71 32.39
CA SER A 56 32.03 -6.10 33.65
C SER A 56 31.85 -5.03 34.74
N ILE A 57 31.92 -3.75 34.38
CA ILE A 57 31.66 -2.62 35.29
C ILE A 57 30.18 -2.61 35.76
N TYR A 58 29.24 -2.88 34.84
CA TYR A 58 27.80 -2.89 35.17
C TYR A 58 27.34 -4.21 35.81
N ALA A 59 27.96 -5.34 35.46
CA ALA A 59 27.72 -6.64 36.09
C ALA A 59 28.46 -6.82 37.40
N GLY A 60 29.58 -6.11 37.60
CA GLY A 60 30.46 -6.22 38.78
C GLY A 60 29.86 -5.80 40.10
N ASN A 61 28.65 -5.26 40.14
CA ASN A 61 27.86 -5.02 41.37
C ASN A 61 27.02 -6.22 41.80
N ARG A 62 27.07 -7.36 41.08
CA ARG A 62 26.46 -8.64 41.49
C ARG A 62 27.54 -9.66 41.83
N MET A 63 28.25 -9.42 42.91
CA MET A 63 29.07 -10.46 43.55
C MET A 63 28.12 -11.47 44.23
N ASN A 64 27.86 -12.56 43.54
CA ASN A 64 27.59 -13.90 44.11
C ASN A 64 27.40 -14.89 42.96
N GLY A 65 28.48 -15.50 42.51
CA GLY A 65 28.47 -16.86 41.93
C GLY A 65 27.60 -17.20 40.72
N GLU A 66 26.94 -16.24 40.08
CA GLU A 66 26.19 -16.46 38.85
C GLU A 66 27.07 -16.23 37.64
N THR A 67 27.11 -17.19 36.74
CA THR A 67 27.73 -17.14 35.43
C THR A 67 27.41 -15.85 34.72
N ILE A 68 28.43 -15.11 34.26
CA ILE A 68 28.25 -13.94 33.39
C ILE A 68 27.35 -14.39 32.24
N PRO A 69 26.22 -13.69 31.99
CA PRO A 69 25.39 -14.02 30.81
C PRO A 69 26.30 -13.96 29.56
N GLU A 70 26.24 -14.97 28.70
CA GLU A 70 26.93 -14.94 27.41
C GLU A 70 26.66 -13.57 26.75
N LEU A 71 27.76 -12.95 26.37
CA LEU A 71 27.68 -11.65 25.66
C LEU A 71 26.74 -11.78 24.47
N PRO A 72 25.82 -10.82 24.24
CA PRO A 72 24.95 -10.83 23.08
C PRO A 72 25.71 -10.45 21.78
N THR A 73 27.00 -10.76 21.73
CA THR A 73 27.85 -10.64 20.54
C THR A 73 27.80 -11.95 19.80
N ARG A 74 27.31 -11.95 18.59
CA ARG A 74 27.34 -13.13 17.74
C ARG A 74 28.72 -13.25 17.10
N PRO A 75 29.32 -14.44 17.10
CA PRO A 75 30.57 -14.70 16.35
C PRO A 75 30.42 -14.31 14.88
N ALA A 76 31.51 -13.82 14.29
CA ALA A 76 31.52 -13.38 12.89
C ALA A 76 31.14 -14.52 11.93
N GLU A 77 31.52 -15.72 12.26
CA GLU A 77 31.25 -16.96 11.51
C GLU A 77 29.74 -17.23 11.48
N GLU A 78 29.02 -17.08 12.61
CA GLU A 78 27.57 -17.27 12.68
C GLU A 78 26.80 -16.27 11.80
N LEU A 79 27.26 -15.02 11.74
CA LEU A 79 26.62 -14.01 10.89
C LEU A 79 26.75 -14.31 9.40
N LEU A 80 27.91 -14.84 8.99
CA LEU A 80 28.14 -15.26 7.61
C LEU A 80 27.34 -16.53 7.26
N GLU A 81 27.27 -17.50 8.19
CA GLU A 81 26.47 -18.71 8.03
C GLU A 81 24.98 -18.38 7.92
N GLU A 82 24.44 -17.58 8.84
CA GLU A 82 23.04 -17.11 8.78
C GLU A 82 22.74 -16.33 7.49
N LEU A 83 23.69 -15.55 6.95
CA LEU A 83 23.53 -14.87 5.67
C LEU A 83 23.48 -15.89 4.54
N GLY A 84 24.37 -16.89 4.56
CA GLY A 84 24.37 -17.98 3.59
C GLY A 84 23.05 -18.73 3.55
N GLU A 85 22.57 -19.14 4.74
CA GLU A 85 21.28 -19.84 4.88
C GLU A 85 20.12 -19.08 4.26
N VAL A 86 19.98 -17.79 4.54
CA VAL A 86 18.89 -16.96 3.98
C VAL A 86 19.03 -16.77 2.46
N ILE A 87 20.24 -16.61 1.95
CA ILE A 87 20.49 -16.54 0.50
C ILE A 87 20.09 -17.86 -0.18
N ASP A 88 20.41 -18.99 0.43
CA ASP A 88 20.05 -20.30 -0.08
C ASP A 88 18.54 -20.55 0.01
N GLU A 89 17.87 -20.08 1.08
CA GLU A 89 16.41 -20.11 1.23
C GLU A 89 15.73 -19.31 0.13
N ILE A 90 16.19 -18.08 -0.17
CA ILE A 90 15.68 -17.26 -1.28
C ILE A 90 15.90 -17.97 -2.63
N SER A 91 17.08 -18.57 -2.83
CA SER A 91 17.40 -19.27 -4.07
C SER A 91 16.47 -20.48 -4.25
N GLN A 92 16.25 -21.24 -3.17
CA GLN A 92 15.36 -22.40 -3.19
C GLN A 92 13.89 -21.98 -3.38
N PHE A 93 13.45 -20.89 -2.73
CA PHE A 93 12.12 -20.31 -2.95
C PHE A 93 11.89 -20.01 -4.42
N LEU A 94 12.83 -19.31 -5.07
CA LEU A 94 12.71 -18.96 -6.49
C LEU A 94 12.71 -20.20 -7.39
N LEU A 95 13.54 -21.20 -7.10
CA LEU A 95 13.59 -22.45 -7.85
C LEU A 95 12.27 -23.23 -7.75
N ASN A 96 11.66 -23.28 -6.58
CA ASN A 96 10.37 -23.94 -6.35
C ASN A 96 9.24 -23.28 -7.15
N GLU A 97 9.34 -21.98 -7.39
CA GLU A 97 8.41 -21.19 -8.18
C GLU A 97 8.80 -21.08 -9.68
N GLY A 98 9.84 -21.80 -10.11
CA GLY A 98 10.26 -21.90 -11.51
C GLY A 98 11.18 -20.79 -12.01
N ALA A 99 11.81 -20.04 -11.10
CA ALA A 99 12.79 -19.00 -11.41
C ALA A 99 14.15 -19.31 -10.79
N SER A 100 15.23 -18.67 -11.26
CA SER A 100 16.59 -18.90 -10.75
C SER A 100 17.30 -17.58 -10.46
N LEU A 101 17.82 -17.43 -9.24
CA LEU A 101 18.67 -16.31 -8.87
C LEU A 101 19.98 -16.32 -9.66
N ASP A 102 20.54 -17.50 -9.95
CA ASP A 102 21.79 -17.63 -10.70
C ASP A 102 21.64 -17.12 -12.13
N SER A 103 20.46 -17.26 -12.75
CA SER A 103 20.18 -16.67 -14.06
C SER A 103 20.32 -15.14 -14.07
N VAL A 104 20.04 -14.45 -12.96
CA VAL A 104 20.24 -13.00 -12.82
C VAL A 104 21.74 -12.65 -12.77
N LEU A 105 22.56 -13.55 -12.24
CA LEU A 105 24.01 -13.38 -12.12
C LEU A 105 24.75 -13.68 -13.42
N GLU A 106 24.34 -14.74 -14.12
CA GLU A 106 25.03 -15.28 -15.29
C GLU A 106 24.64 -14.57 -16.60
N SER A 107 23.52 -13.88 -16.61
CA SER A 107 23.01 -13.20 -17.80
C SER A 107 23.41 -11.73 -17.87
N ASP A 108 23.58 -11.23 -19.10
CA ASP A 108 23.82 -9.81 -19.40
C ASP A 108 22.73 -9.21 -20.28
N GLY A 109 22.58 -7.88 -20.27
CA GLY A 109 21.66 -7.14 -21.13
C GLY A 109 20.22 -7.62 -21.01
N LEU A 110 19.60 -7.97 -22.14
CA LEU A 110 18.21 -8.43 -22.23
C LEU A 110 17.97 -9.74 -21.46
N GLY A 111 18.96 -10.65 -21.43
CA GLY A 111 18.88 -11.90 -20.66
C GLY A 111 18.73 -11.64 -19.17
N LYS A 112 19.46 -10.67 -18.63
CA LYS A 112 19.36 -10.27 -17.23
C LYS A 112 18.00 -9.68 -16.90
N THR A 113 17.45 -8.84 -17.78
CA THR A 113 16.11 -8.29 -17.61
C THR A 113 15.06 -9.40 -17.58
N ALA A 114 15.15 -10.36 -18.51
CA ALA A 114 14.25 -11.52 -18.52
C ALA A 114 14.35 -12.37 -17.26
N ALA A 115 15.56 -12.58 -16.72
CA ALA A 115 15.77 -13.30 -15.46
C ALA A 115 15.15 -12.55 -14.26
N ILE A 116 15.29 -11.22 -14.19
CA ILE A 116 14.66 -10.41 -13.14
C ILE A 116 13.12 -10.50 -13.24
N VAL A 117 12.56 -10.41 -14.44
CA VAL A 117 11.10 -10.56 -14.67
C VAL A 117 10.64 -11.94 -14.20
N SER A 118 11.36 -13.01 -14.53
CA SER A 118 11.04 -14.38 -14.08
C SER A 118 11.02 -14.48 -12.55
N CYS A 119 11.99 -13.90 -11.85
CA CYS A 119 12.01 -13.86 -10.38
C CYS A 119 10.81 -13.05 -9.80
N LYS A 120 10.41 -11.97 -10.44
CA LYS A 120 9.22 -11.18 -10.04
C LYS A 120 7.93 -11.98 -10.23
N GLU A 121 7.79 -12.68 -11.36
CA GLU A 121 6.66 -13.58 -11.62
C GLU A 121 6.54 -14.67 -10.56
N ALA A 122 7.66 -15.29 -10.21
CA ALA A 122 7.74 -16.29 -9.14
C ALA A 122 7.26 -15.71 -7.79
N ALA A 123 7.78 -14.54 -7.40
CA ALA A 123 7.39 -13.87 -6.16
C ALA A 123 5.91 -13.45 -6.16
N ASN A 124 5.36 -13.03 -7.32
CA ASN A 124 3.98 -12.56 -7.49
C ASN A 124 2.96 -13.69 -7.70
N ARG A 125 3.27 -14.93 -7.38
CA ARG A 125 2.33 -16.05 -7.55
C ARG A 125 1.01 -15.82 -6.79
N ASN A 126 1.10 -15.34 -5.55
CA ASN A 126 -0.01 -14.88 -4.72
C ASN A 126 0.52 -13.95 -3.62
N ASP A 127 -0.38 -13.38 -2.81
CA ASP A 127 0.01 -12.46 -1.73
C ASP A 127 0.90 -13.12 -0.65
N GLY A 128 0.70 -14.42 -0.40
CA GLY A 128 1.50 -15.20 0.55
C GLY A 128 2.95 -15.34 0.08
N THR A 129 3.17 -15.81 -1.15
CA THR A 129 4.50 -15.96 -1.74
C THR A 129 5.22 -14.62 -1.87
N ARG A 130 4.49 -13.56 -2.24
CA ARG A 130 5.05 -12.22 -2.29
C ARG A 130 5.53 -11.73 -0.94
N LYS A 131 4.69 -11.85 0.09
CA LYS A 131 5.04 -11.44 1.45
C LYS A 131 6.22 -12.24 2.01
N GLU A 132 6.26 -13.55 1.77
CA GLU A 132 7.37 -14.42 2.16
C GLU A 132 8.68 -13.96 1.50
N PHE A 133 8.69 -13.77 0.18
CA PHE A 133 9.84 -13.27 -0.55
C PHE A 133 10.32 -11.91 -0.05
N GLU A 134 9.42 -10.97 0.19
CA GLU A 134 9.76 -9.64 0.72
C GLU A 134 10.36 -9.71 2.13
N ILE A 135 9.89 -10.63 2.98
CA ILE A 135 10.45 -10.86 4.32
C ILE A 135 11.87 -11.42 4.21
N LEU A 136 12.07 -12.46 3.41
CA LEU A 136 13.39 -13.07 3.19
C LEU A 136 14.40 -12.07 2.65
N CYS A 137 14.00 -11.25 1.66
CA CYS A 137 14.88 -10.22 1.10
C CYS A 137 15.29 -9.17 2.16
N ARG A 138 14.38 -8.77 3.05
CA ARG A 138 14.69 -7.84 4.14
C ARG A 138 15.62 -8.44 5.17
N ILE A 139 15.45 -9.72 5.49
CA ILE A 139 16.36 -10.45 6.39
C ILE A 139 17.75 -10.53 5.76
N ALA A 140 17.85 -10.90 4.48
CA ALA A 140 19.13 -10.98 3.76
C ALA A 140 19.85 -9.62 3.72
N ASP A 141 19.13 -8.51 3.43
CA ASP A 141 19.72 -7.16 3.43
C ASP A 141 20.22 -6.77 4.83
N SER A 142 19.45 -7.06 5.87
CA SER A 142 19.82 -6.77 7.26
C SER A 142 21.09 -7.56 7.66
N ARG A 143 21.15 -8.87 7.35
CA ARG A 143 22.30 -9.70 7.67
C ARG A 143 23.54 -9.34 6.84
N PHE A 144 23.36 -9.04 5.56
CA PHE A 144 24.45 -8.55 4.71
C PHE A 144 25.06 -7.26 5.25
N ARG A 145 24.23 -6.30 5.70
CA ARG A 145 24.71 -5.06 6.32
C ARG A 145 25.45 -5.31 7.63
N ALA A 146 24.98 -6.24 8.44
CA ALA A 146 25.65 -6.61 9.68
C ALA A 146 27.03 -7.25 9.43
N ALA A 147 27.14 -8.05 8.36
CA ALA A 147 28.37 -8.78 8.00
C ALA A 147 29.32 -8.03 7.04
N ILE A 148 29.00 -6.77 6.64
CA ILE A 148 29.67 -6.08 5.52
C ILE A 148 31.19 -5.93 5.68
N ASN A 149 31.68 -5.85 6.92
CA ASN A 149 33.10 -5.70 7.26
C ASN A 149 33.79 -6.98 7.65
N LEU A 150 33.10 -8.12 7.58
CA LEU A 150 33.70 -9.43 7.96
C LEU A 150 34.52 -10.03 6.81
N ASP A 151 35.61 -10.69 7.19
CA ASP A 151 36.37 -11.52 6.25
C ASP A 151 35.44 -12.65 5.75
N GLY A 152 35.44 -12.91 4.44
CA GLY A 152 34.52 -13.90 3.83
C GLY A 152 33.24 -13.33 3.22
N ILE A 153 32.83 -12.11 3.53
CA ILE A 153 31.61 -11.48 2.97
C ILE A 153 31.60 -11.42 1.44
N ASN A 154 32.76 -11.40 0.82
CA ASN A 154 32.89 -11.30 -0.63
C ASN A 154 32.24 -12.49 -1.38
N GLU A 155 32.17 -13.66 -0.76
CA GLU A 155 31.50 -14.84 -1.31
C GLU A 155 30.00 -14.62 -1.52
N TYR A 156 29.37 -13.87 -0.62
CA TYR A 156 27.92 -13.58 -0.64
C TYR A 156 27.55 -12.31 -1.40
N ARG A 157 28.53 -11.46 -1.75
CA ARG A 157 28.30 -10.11 -2.30
C ARG A 157 27.52 -10.11 -3.60
N LEU A 158 27.82 -11.02 -4.52
CA LEU A 158 27.17 -11.09 -5.83
C LEU A 158 25.71 -11.54 -5.71
N ARG A 159 25.46 -12.60 -4.93
CA ARG A 159 24.11 -13.12 -4.69
C ARG A 159 23.25 -12.09 -3.94
N SER A 160 23.78 -11.45 -2.90
CA SER A 160 23.10 -10.37 -2.18
C SER A 160 22.75 -9.18 -3.10
N LYS A 161 23.65 -8.84 -4.03
CA LYS A 161 23.37 -7.79 -5.04
C LYS A 161 22.24 -8.20 -5.99
N ALA A 162 22.21 -9.47 -6.44
CA ALA A 162 21.15 -9.97 -7.29
C ALA A 162 19.78 -9.94 -6.57
N ILE A 163 19.73 -10.40 -5.32
CA ILE A 163 18.54 -10.33 -4.47
C ILE A 163 18.07 -8.87 -4.33
N ALA A 164 18.97 -7.95 -4.04
CA ALA A 164 18.64 -6.52 -3.91
C ALA A 164 18.10 -5.90 -5.21
N ILE A 165 18.59 -6.33 -6.38
CA ILE A 165 18.09 -5.87 -7.68
C ILE A 165 16.65 -6.35 -7.91
N VAL A 166 16.39 -7.65 -7.70
CA VAL A 166 15.04 -8.24 -7.85
C VAL A 166 14.06 -7.57 -6.87
N TYR A 167 14.45 -7.45 -5.60
CA TYR A 167 13.62 -6.83 -4.56
C TYR A 167 13.29 -5.37 -4.84
N ARG A 168 14.28 -4.56 -5.26
CA ARG A 168 14.05 -3.16 -5.64
C ARG A 168 13.13 -3.04 -6.84
N SER A 169 13.30 -3.90 -7.85
CA SER A 169 12.41 -3.92 -9.01
C SER A 169 10.98 -4.26 -8.61
N LEU A 170 10.79 -5.21 -7.68
CA LEU A 170 9.48 -5.59 -7.17
C LEU A 170 8.78 -4.44 -6.39
N ILE A 171 9.54 -3.70 -5.57
CA ILE A 171 9.00 -2.57 -4.79
C ILE A 171 8.76 -1.35 -5.66
N SER A 172 9.64 -1.05 -6.62
CA SER A 172 9.47 0.08 -7.54
C SER A 172 8.14 -0.01 -8.28
N ASP A 173 7.73 -1.20 -8.67
CA ASP A 173 6.42 -1.42 -9.27
C ASP A 173 5.28 -1.00 -8.32
N ARG A 174 5.40 -1.31 -7.04
CA ARG A 174 4.36 -0.97 -6.04
C ARG A 174 4.18 0.54 -5.83
N ASP A 175 5.28 1.27 -5.77
CA ASP A 175 5.26 2.66 -5.31
C ASP A 175 4.96 3.67 -6.44
N SER A 176 5.26 3.31 -7.71
CA SER A 176 5.21 4.21 -8.85
C SER A 176 4.11 3.92 -9.87
N ILE A 177 3.44 2.77 -9.78
CA ILE A 177 2.52 2.34 -10.85
C ILE A 177 1.13 2.93 -10.66
N ASP A 178 0.63 3.61 -11.69
CA ASP A 178 -0.77 3.96 -11.90
C ASP A 178 -1.45 2.94 -12.85
N ILE A 179 -2.78 2.94 -12.86
CA ILE A 179 -3.58 2.08 -13.76
C ILE A 179 -3.18 2.35 -15.23
N SER A 180 -3.01 3.61 -15.60
CA SER A 180 -2.60 4.03 -16.95
C SER A 180 -1.26 3.44 -17.36
N ASP A 181 -0.29 3.34 -16.42
CA ASP A 181 1.03 2.75 -16.68
C ASP A 181 0.93 1.25 -16.97
N VAL A 182 0.08 0.52 -16.22
CA VAL A 182 -0.14 -0.92 -16.45
C VAL A 182 -0.79 -1.14 -17.81
N ILE A 183 -1.83 -0.38 -18.13
CA ILE A 183 -2.54 -0.50 -19.41
C ILE A 183 -1.62 -0.08 -20.57
N GLY A 184 -0.80 0.97 -20.40
CA GLY A 184 0.20 1.40 -21.39
C GLY A 184 1.20 0.30 -21.70
N ARG A 185 1.81 -0.34 -20.70
CA ARG A 185 2.75 -1.46 -20.90
C ARG A 185 2.11 -2.66 -21.59
N VAL A 186 0.86 -2.94 -21.24
CA VAL A 186 0.08 -4.01 -21.86
C VAL A 186 -0.16 -3.69 -23.35
N GLN A 187 -0.47 -2.46 -23.70
CA GLN A 187 -0.64 -2.02 -25.09
C GLN A 187 0.68 -2.03 -25.86
N GLU A 188 1.77 -1.52 -25.29
CA GLU A 188 3.11 -1.57 -25.89
C GLU A 188 3.50 -3.01 -26.22
N ALA A 189 3.28 -3.95 -25.28
CA ALA A 189 3.53 -5.36 -25.51
C ALA A 189 2.64 -5.94 -26.64
N MET A 190 1.41 -5.44 -26.80
CA MET A 190 0.52 -5.81 -27.92
C MET A 190 1.01 -5.26 -29.26
N ASP A 191 1.53 -4.04 -29.28
CA ASP A 191 2.01 -3.37 -30.50
C ASP A 191 3.35 -3.96 -30.97
N ASP A 192 4.26 -4.32 -30.06
CA ASP A 192 5.53 -4.98 -30.38
C ASP A 192 5.33 -6.31 -31.10
N VAL A 193 4.28 -7.07 -30.75
CA VAL A 193 3.92 -8.32 -31.43
C VAL A 193 3.42 -8.09 -32.87
N ILE A 194 2.96 -6.88 -33.21
CA ILE A 194 2.36 -6.55 -34.53
C ILE A 194 3.37 -5.90 -35.46
N GLY A 195 4.48 -5.38 -34.94
CA GLY A 195 5.47 -4.65 -35.76
C GLY A 195 4.96 -3.32 -36.33
N ILE A 196 4.00 -2.67 -35.68
CA ILE A 196 3.51 -1.33 -36.01
C ILE A 196 4.33 -0.30 -35.26
N THR A 197 5.19 0.42 -35.98
CA THR A 197 6.09 1.47 -35.47
C THR A 197 5.46 2.86 -35.51
N ASP A 198 4.24 3.02 -35.08
CA ASP A 198 3.67 4.35 -34.84
C ASP A 198 3.38 4.51 -33.37
N SER A 199 4.35 5.07 -32.66
CA SER A 199 4.15 5.46 -31.23
C SER A 199 3.12 6.59 -31.16
N PRO A 200 2.02 6.42 -30.41
CA PRO A 200 1.15 7.55 -30.13
C PRO A 200 1.86 8.50 -29.17
N THR A 201 2.23 9.66 -29.68
CA THR A 201 2.59 10.83 -28.89
C THR A 201 1.30 11.42 -28.32
N GLU A 202 1.23 11.51 -27.01
CA GLU A 202 0.19 12.11 -26.17
C GLU A 202 -0.81 11.11 -25.57
N THR A 203 -0.86 11.16 -24.23
CA THR A 203 -1.72 10.39 -23.35
C THR A 203 -3.19 10.76 -23.52
N GLU A 204 -3.86 10.19 -24.53
CA GLU A 204 -5.32 10.11 -24.48
C GLU A 204 -5.75 9.04 -23.49
N PRO A 205 -6.82 9.26 -22.71
CA PRO A 205 -7.33 8.23 -21.80
C PRO A 205 -7.67 6.97 -22.59
N ILE A 206 -7.08 5.86 -22.19
CA ILE A 206 -7.23 4.59 -22.87
C ILE A 206 -8.65 4.08 -22.65
N ASP A 207 -9.41 3.91 -23.72
CA ASP A 207 -10.76 3.36 -23.68
C ASP A 207 -10.70 1.82 -23.51
N ILE A 208 -10.80 1.37 -22.27
CA ILE A 208 -10.73 -0.05 -21.88
C ILE A 208 -11.81 -0.88 -22.60
N SER A 209 -12.93 -0.27 -23.02
CA SER A 209 -14.01 -0.98 -23.72
C SER A 209 -13.62 -1.48 -25.11
N LYS A 210 -12.53 -0.94 -25.66
CA LYS A 210 -11.99 -1.30 -26.99
C LYS A 210 -10.89 -2.36 -26.94
N ILE A 211 -10.48 -2.81 -25.77
CA ILE A 211 -9.42 -3.81 -25.61
C ILE A 211 -9.91 -5.18 -26.12
N ASP A 212 -9.17 -5.75 -27.08
CA ASP A 212 -9.36 -7.16 -27.47
C ASP A 212 -8.71 -8.07 -26.44
N PHE A 213 -9.53 -8.61 -25.53
CA PHE A 213 -9.06 -9.46 -24.43
C PHE A 213 -8.38 -10.75 -24.91
N ASN A 214 -8.77 -11.31 -26.08
CA ASN A 214 -8.11 -12.53 -26.59
C ASN A 214 -6.68 -12.20 -27.04
N ARG A 215 -6.52 -11.06 -27.69
CA ARG A 215 -5.21 -10.58 -28.13
C ARG A 215 -4.32 -10.22 -26.95
N LEU A 216 -4.88 -9.52 -25.97
CA LEU A 216 -4.22 -9.19 -24.72
C LEU A 216 -3.68 -10.43 -24.00
N ASN A 217 -4.49 -11.47 -23.86
CA ASN A 217 -4.07 -12.71 -23.20
C ASN A 217 -2.91 -13.38 -23.94
N ASN A 218 -2.98 -13.48 -25.28
CA ASN A 218 -1.90 -14.06 -26.07
C ASN A 218 -0.58 -13.31 -25.88
N THR A 219 -0.62 -11.99 -25.80
CA THR A 219 0.55 -11.15 -25.58
C THR A 219 1.13 -11.33 -24.17
N LEU A 220 0.29 -11.32 -23.15
CA LEU A 220 0.73 -11.51 -21.76
C LEU A 220 1.30 -12.92 -21.51
N GLN A 221 0.75 -13.94 -22.19
CA GLN A 221 1.30 -15.30 -22.16
C GLN A 221 2.70 -15.35 -22.78
N GLN A 222 2.91 -14.67 -23.90
CA GLN A 222 4.21 -14.63 -24.59
C GLN A 222 5.26 -13.84 -23.82
N SER A 223 4.86 -12.75 -23.13
CA SER A 223 5.77 -11.90 -22.35
C SER A 223 6.15 -12.51 -20.98
N ASN A 224 5.46 -13.55 -20.53
CA ASN A 224 5.65 -14.18 -19.22
C ASN A 224 5.62 -13.18 -18.04
N THR A 225 4.74 -12.16 -18.11
CA THR A 225 4.62 -11.08 -17.11
C THR A 225 3.24 -11.01 -16.48
N LEU A 226 2.34 -11.94 -16.79
CA LEU A 226 0.92 -11.88 -16.45
C LEU A 226 0.67 -11.69 -14.94
N ARG A 227 1.37 -12.42 -14.08
CA ARG A 227 1.18 -12.34 -12.62
C ARG A 227 1.66 -11.00 -12.08
N THR A 228 2.80 -10.52 -12.55
CA THR A 228 3.34 -9.22 -12.19
C THR A 228 2.39 -8.10 -12.62
N GLU A 229 1.88 -8.12 -13.84
CA GLU A 229 0.94 -7.10 -14.31
C GLU A 229 -0.43 -7.21 -13.60
N THR A 230 -0.90 -8.41 -13.28
CA THR A 230 -2.12 -8.59 -12.46
C THR A 230 -1.93 -8.00 -11.07
N GLN A 231 -0.77 -8.24 -10.45
CA GLN A 231 -0.47 -7.70 -9.12
C GLN A 231 -0.34 -6.18 -9.14
N ASN A 232 0.30 -5.62 -10.17
CA ASN A 232 0.44 -4.19 -10.36
C ASN A 232 -0.94 -3.52 -10.56
N LEU A 233 -1.78 -4.10 -11.41
CA LEU A 233 -3.14 -3.61 -11.65
C LEU A 233 -3.98 -3.67 -10.35
N ARG A 234 -3.89 -4.75 -9.59
CA ARG A 234 -4.56 -4.87 -8.29
C ARG A 234 -4.16 -3.75 -7.34
N GLN A 235 -2.87 -3.47 -7.21
CA GLN A 235 -2.38 -2.42 -6.31
C GLN A 235 -2.84 -1.03 -6.75
N ALA A 236 -2.82 -0.74 -8.04
CA ALA A 236 -3.32 0.51 -8.58
C ALA A 236 -4.84 0.66 -8.36
N VAL A 237 -5.62 -0.41 -8.57
CA VAL A 237 -7.06 -0.45 -8.28
C VAL A 237 -7.32 -0.26 -6.79
N ASP A 238 -6.58 -0.95 -5.91
CA ASP A 238 -6.71 -0.81 -4.45
C ASP A 238 -6.50 0.64 -3.99
N LYS A 239 -5.43 1.28 -4.46
CA LYS A 239 -5.12 2.67 -4.15
C LYS A 239 -6.23 3.62 -4.60
N ARG A 240 -6.72 3.46 -5.83
CA ARG A 240 -7.80 4.27 -6.41
C ARG A 240 -9.12 4.05 -5.66
N LEU A 241 -9.47 2.80 -5.41
CA LEU A 241 -10.70 2.43 -4.71
C LEU A 241 -10.74 2.96 -3.27
N ASN A 242 -9.63 2.87 -2.54
CA ASN A 242 -9.50 3.44 -1.20
C ASN A 242 -9.66 4.97 -1.22
N ALA A 243 -9.13 5.67 -2.22
CA ALA A 243 -9.34 7.10 -2.40
C ALA A 243 -10.83 7.42 -2.69
N MET A 244 -11.51 6.63 -3.52
CA MET A 244 -12.93 6.79 -3.82
C MET A 244 -13.81 6.53 -2.59
N LEU A 245 -13.52 5.48 -1.80
CA LEU A 245 -14.25 5.15 -0.58
C LEU A 245 -14.07 6.19 0.54
N SER A 246 -12.88 6.80 0.62
CA SER A 246 -12.64 7.89 1.57
C SER A 246 -13.55 9.09 1.31
N ARG A 247 -13.87 9.35 0.03
CA ARG A 247 -14.79 10.39 -0.42
C ARG A 247 -16.25 9.96 -0.29
N ASN A 248 -16.58 8.78 -0.80
CA ASN A 248 -17.96 8.26 -0.82
C ASN A 248 -18.04 6.81 -0.34
N PRO A 249 -18.42 6.56 0.94
CA PRO A 249 -18.54 5.20 1.50
C PRO A 249 -19.63 4.35 0.85
N ASN A 250 -20.61 4.96 0.16
CA ASN A 250 -21.69 4.21 -0.49
C ASN A 250 -21.21 3.40 -1.70
N ARG A 251 -19.94 3.56 -2.11
CA ARG A 251 -19.26 2.77 -3.15
C ARG A 251 -18.71 1.41 -2.64
N ILE A 252 -19.22 0.93 -1.52
CA ILE A 252 -18.74 -0.31 -0.88
C ILE A 252 -18.91 -1.55 -1.77
N ASP A 253 -19.90 -1.57 -2.65
CA ASP A 253 -20.15 -2.64 -3.61
C ASP A 253 -18.97 -2.85 -4.58
N LEU A 254 -18.28 -1.78 -4.99
CA LEU A 254 -17.06 -1.86 -5.81
C LEU A 254 -15.90 -2.47 -5.02
N HIS A 255 -15.81 -2.16 -3.74
CA HIS A 255 -14.81 -2.76 -2.85
C HIS A 255 -15.08 -4.25 -2.61
N ASP A 256 -16.32 -4.65 -2.46
CA ASP A 256 -16.69 -6.05 -2.29
C ASP A 256 -16.34 -6.88 -3.54
N LYS A 257 -16.63 -6.36 -4.74
CA LYS A 257 -16.18 -6.96 -6.00
C LYS A 257 -14.65 -7.10 -6.06
N TYR A 258 -13.92 -6.05 -5.71
CA TYR A 258 -12.46 -6.08 -5.67
C TYR A 258 -11.93 -7.13 -4.67
N THR A 259 -12.51 -7.19 -3.47
CA THR A 259 -12.12 -8.15 -2.43
C THR A 259 -12.31 -9.59 -2.90
N GLU A 260 -13.40 -9.86 -3.63
CA GLU A 260 -13.63 -11.18 -4.24
C GLU A 260 -12.58 -11.51 -5.31
N LEU A 261 -12.21 -10.55 -6.17
CA LEU A 261 -11.14 -10.72 -7.17
C LEU A 261 -9.78 -11.01 -6.51
N VAL A 262 -9.45 -10.31 -5.42
CA VAL A 262 -8.23 -10.55 -4.64
C VAL A 262 -8.23 -11.97 -4.05
N ARG A 263 -9.38 -12.41 -3.50
CA ARG A 263 -9.52 -13.76 -2.98
C ARG A 263 -9.31 -14.81 -4.08
N ASN A 264 -9.92 -14.61 -5.24
CA ASN A 264 -9.79 -15.52 -6.38
C ASN A 264 -8.35 -15.56 -6.89
N TYR A 265 -7.65 -14.43 -6.93
CA TYR A 265 -6.23 -14.38 -7.29
C TYR A 265 -5.37 -15.24 -6.35
N ASN A 266 -5.60 -15.14 -5.04
CA ASN A 266 -4.83 -15.90 -4.06
C ASN A 266 -5.13 -17.42 -4.09
N LEU A 267 -6.25 -17.81 -4.66
CA LEU A 267 -6.64 -19.23 -4.82
C LEU A 267 -6.30 -19.78 -6.21
N ALA A 268 -5.93 -18.94 -7.17
CA ALA A 268 -5.68 -19.33 -8.56
C ALA A 268 -4.52 -20.32 -8.67
N LYS A 269 -4.77 -21.42 -9.38
CA LYS A 269 -3.83 -22.54 -9.51
C LYS A 269 -3.05 -22.52 -10.82
N ASP A 270 -3.63 -21.97 -11.87
CA ASP A 270 -3.06 -21.94 -13.20
C ASP A 270 -3.11 -20.55 -13.84
N GLN A 271 -2.50 -20.43 -15.00
CA GLN A 271 -2.40 -19.19 -15.74
C GLN A 271 -3.76 -18.72 -16.28
N ALA A 272 -4.63 -19.66 -16.70
CA ALA A 272 -5.94 -19.32 -17.25
C ALA A 272 -6.85 -18.66 -16.20
N GLU A 273 -6.76 -19.10 -14.95
CA GLU A 273 -7.47 -18.44 -13.84
C GLU A 273 -6.96 -17.02 -13.62
N ILE A 274 -5.64 -16.79 -13.69
CA ILE A 274 -5.04 -15.44 -13.57
C ILE A 274 -5.46 -14.54 -14.72
N GLU A 275 -5.47 -15.04 -15.95
CA GLU A 275 -5.95 -14.28 -17.12
C GLU A 275 -7.40 -13.80 -16.94
N LYS A 276 -8.25 -14.67 -16.45
CA LYS A 276 -9.65 -14.32 -16.15
C LYS A 276 -9.76 -13.23 -15.09
N ILE A 277 -8.95 -13.32 -14.05
CA ILE A 277 -8.92 -12.31 -12.97
C ILE A 277 -8.41 -11.00 -13.50
N PHE A 278 -7.37 -10.99 -14.33
CA PHE A 278 -6.84 -9.79 -14.96
C PHE A 278 -7.93 -9.08 -15.81
N GLN A 279 -8.67 -9.83 -16.62
CA GLN A 279 -9.81 -9.30 -17.39
C GLN A 279 -10.88 -8.70 -16.48
N GLN A 280 -11.23 -9.38 -15.39
CA GLN A 280 -12.22 -8.88 -14.43
C GLN A 280 -11.74 -7.62 -13.71
N LEU A 281 -10.43 -7.48 -13.44
CA LEU A 281 -9.84 -6.25 -12.91
C LEU A 281 -9.94 -5.10 -13.92
N LEU A 282 -9.72 -5.34 -15.21
CA LEU A 282 -9.90 -4.31 -16.25
C LEU A 282 -11.36 -3.88 -16.36
N ILE A 283 -12.32 -4.81 -16.25
CA ILE A 283 -13.75 -4.48 -16.22
C ILE A 283 -14.05 -3.60 -14.99
N LEU A 284 -13.52 -3.96 -13.82
CA LEU A 284 -13.68 -3.15 -12.62
C LEU A 284 -13.07 -1.75 -12.78
N VAL A 285 -11.93 -1.60 -13.45
CA VAL A 285 -11.36 -0.27 -13.78
C VAL A 285 -12.34 0.55 -14.60
N SER A 286 -12.98 -0.05 -15.62
CA SER A 286 -14.02 0.63 -16.40
C SER A 286 -15.23 1.06 -15.55
N GLU A 287 -15.63 0.23 -14.58
CA GLU A 287 -16.69 0.60 -13.61
C GLU A 287 -16.26 1.78 -12.73
N LEU A 288 -14.99 1.82 -12.29
CA LEU A 288 -14.44 2.94 -11.52
C LEU A 288 -14.40 4.23 -12.35
N ASP A 289 -14.00 4.16 -13.62
CA ASP A 289 -14.02 5.31 -14.54
C ASP A 289 -15.43 5.88 -14.72
N ASN A 290 -16.42 4.99 -14.92
CA ASN A 290 -17.81 5.40 -15.04
C ASN A 290 -18.34 6.04 -13.74
N GLU A 291 -17.96 5.49 -12.59
CA GLU A 291 -18.37 6.02 -11.30
C GLU A 291 -17.73 7.38 -10.99
N GLU A 292 -16.47 7.61 -11.36
CA GLU A 292 -15.85 8.93 -11.25
C GLU A 292 -16.46 9.95 -12.22
N ALA A 293 -16.84 9.53 -13.42
CA ALA A 293 -17.54 10.40 -14.38
C ALA A 293 -18.97 10.73 -13.96
N ARG A 294 -19.58 9.96 -13.04
CA ARG A 294 -21.00 10.10 -12.64
C ARG A 294 -21.33 11.48 -12.09
N ALA A 295 -20.44 12.10 -11.32
CA ALA A 295 -20.64 13.44 -10.79
C ALA A 295 -20.81 14.46 -11.94
N ILE A 296 -19.89 14.44 -12.91
CA ILE A 296 -19.91 15.33 -14.09
C ILE A 296 -21.15 15.08 -14.94
N GLN A 297 -21.48 13.80 -15.20
CA GLN A 297 -22.65 13.41 -16.00
C GLN A 297 -23.98 13.90 -15.38
N ASN A 298 -24.04 13.94 -14.04
CA ASN A 298 -25.20 14.44 -13.32
C ASN A 298 -25.16 15.95 -13.03
N GLY A 299 -24.16 16.70 -13.57
CA GLY A 299 -24.01 18.12 -13.31
C GLY A 299 -23.71 18.47 -11.85
N MET A 300 -23.08 17.55 -11.12
CA MET A 300 -22.79 17.65 -9.69
C MET A 300 -21.28 17.71 -9.43
N THR A 301 -20.91 18.14 -8.24
CA THR A 301 -19.55 17.94 -7.72
C THR A 301 -19.48 16.60 -7.00
N GLU A 302 -18.27 16.05 -6.82
CA GLU A 302 -18.08 14.84 -6.02
C GLU A 302 -18.66 15.00 -4.59
N GLU A 303 -18.50 16.16 -3.98
CA GLU A 303 -19.05 16.46 -2.66
C GLU A 303 -20.57 16.39 -2.61
N SER A 304 -21.27 16.98 -3.61
CA SER A 304 -22.73 16.96 -3.68
C SER A 304 -23.27 15.57 -4.09
N LEU A 305 -22.51 14.84 -4.90
CA LEU A 305 -22.85 13.48 -5.29
C LEU A 305 -22.92 12.54 -4.07
N VAL A 306 -22.01 12.66 -3.10
CA VAL A 306 -22.06 11.84 -1.88
C VAL A 306 -23.34 12.10 -1.10
N ILE A 307 -23.75 13.38 -0.97
CA ILE A 307 -25.02 13.71 -0.30
C ILE A 307 -26.20 13.13 -1.08
N PHE A 308 -26.18 13.24 -2.41
CA PHE A 308 -27.20 12.64 -3.27
C PHE A 308 -27.28 11.11 -3.06
N ASP A 309 -26.15 10.42 -3.01
CA ASP A 309 -26.11 8.97 -2.78
C ASP A 309 -26.62 8.56 -1.39
N ILE A 310 -26.45 9.43 -0.38
CA ILE A 310 -27.02 9.22 0.96
C ILE A 310 -28.55 9.42 0.92
N LEU A 311 -29.00 10.45 0.23
CA LEU A 311 -30.43 10.81 0.22
C LEU A 311 -31.26 9.94 -0.73
N ARG A 312 -30.63 9.40 -1.80
CA ARG A 312 -31.32 8.62 -2.83
C ARG A 312 -31.82 7.29 -2.27
N LYS A 313 -33.04 6.92 -2.61
CA LYS A 313 -33.62 5.60 -2.33
C LYS A 313 -34.13 4.91 -3.59
N PRO A 314 -34.28 3.57 -3.58
CA PRO A 314 -34.88 2.84 -4.70
C PRO A 314 -36.35 3.22 -4.94
N GLY A 315 -36.74 3.30 -6.22
CA GLY A 315 -38.14 3.49 -6.61
C GLY A 315 -38.62 4.93 -6.64
N LEU A 316 -37.72 5.92 -6.62
CA LEU A 316 -38.06 7.33 -6.87
C LEU A 316 -38.54 7.52 -8.31
N SER A 317 -39.49 8.44 -8.52
CA SER A 317 -39.82 8.93 -9.86
C SER A 317 -38.65 9.76 -10.42
N GLU A 318 -38.62 9.96 -11.74
CA GLU A 318 -37.59 10.83 -12.35
C GLU A 318 -37.67 12.28 -11.82
N GLU A 319 -38.87 12.75 -11.51
CA GLU A 319 -39.14 14.09 -10.93
C GLU A 319 -38.57 14.17 -9.50
N ASP A 320 -38.84 13.15 -8.67
CA ASP A 320 -38.31 13.10 -7.31
C ASP A 320 -36.77 12.94 -7.31
N GLU A 321 -36.21 12.18 -8.23
CA GLU A 321 -34.75 12.00 -8.34
C GLU A 321 -34.06 13.35 -8.70
N GLU A 322 -34.65 14.12 -9.63
CA GLU A 322 -34.17 15.47 -9.98
C GLU A 322 -34.32 16.45 -8.79
N HIS A 323 -35.41 16.34 -8.04
CA HIS A 323 -35.62 17.14 -6.83
C HIS A 323 -34.53 16.80 -5.78
N VAL A 324 -34.30 15.51 -5.47
CA VAL A 324 -33.25 15.06 -4.53
C VAL A 324 -31.87 15.52 -4.98
N ARG A 325 -31.61 15.56 -6.29
CA ARG A 325 -30.35 16.09 -6.84
C ARG A 325 -30.15 17.56 -6.50
N THR A 326 -31.18 18.37 -6.73
CA THR A 326 -31.16 19.81 -6.41
C THR A 326 -31.02 20.04 -4.91
N THR A 327 -31.82 19.32 -4.11
CA THR A 327 -31.76 19.34 -2.64
C THR A 327 -30.36 19.02 -2.14
N SER A 328 -29.67 18.03 -2.75
CA SER A 328 -28.31 17.63 -2.34
C SER A 328 -27.26 18.72 -2.55
N ILE A 329 -27.35 19.46 -3.66
CA ILE A 329 -26.45 20.58 -3.97
C ILE A 329 -26.69 21.74 -2.99
N GLU A 330 -27.94 22.07 -2.73
CA GLU A 330 -28.32 23.16 -1.84
C GLU A 330 -28.01 22.85 -0.38
N LEU A 331 -28.26 21.60 0.04
CA LEU A 331 -27.90 21.11 1.39
C LEU A 331 -26.40 21.20 1.64
N LEU A 332 -25.56 20.80 0.67
CA LEU A 332 -24.11 20.94 0.78
C LEU A 332 -23.71 22.40 1.05
N ASN A 333 -24.26 23.33 0.29
CA ASN A 333 -23.99 24.76 0.48
C ASN A 333 -24.43 25.23 1.87
N LYS A 334 -25.58 24.76 2.34
CA LYS A 334 -26.12 25.08 3.67
C LYS A 334 -25.21 24.55 4.78
N ILE A 335 -24.73 23.31 4.63
CA ILE A 335 -23.79 22.69 5.57
C ILE A 335 -22.49 23.50 5.63
N LYS A 336 -21.89 23.84 4.49
CA LYS A 336 -20.65 24.64 4.43
C LYS A 336 -20.82 25.99 5.12
N GLN A 337 -21.91 26.71 4.84
CA GLN A 337 -22.22 27.97 5.50
C GLN A 337 -22.43 27.83 7.02
N ALA A 338 -23.08 26.76 7.46
CA ALA A 338 -23.25 26.50 8.89
C ALA A 338 -21.92 26.26 9.60
N ILE A 339 -21.00 25.52 8.97
CA ILE A 339 -19.68 25.20 9.52
C ILE A 339 -18.76 26.41 9.54
N GLU A 340 -18.72 27.24 8.46
CA GLU A 340 -17.87 28.43 8.36
C GLU A 340 -18.06 29.39 9.54
N ASN A 341 -19.28 29.48 10.07
CA ASN A 341 -19.62 30.32 11.18
C ASN A 341 -19.33 29.71 12.57
N LEU A 342 -18.78 28.49 12.63
CA LEU A 342 -18.59 27.74 13.86
C LEU A 342 -17.11 27.33 14.05
N ASN A 343 -16.39 28.02 14.94
CA ASN A 343 -15.01 27.65 15.28
C ASN A 343 -14.94 26.29 15.99
N ASN A 344 -14.09 25.35 15.48
CA ASN A 344 -13.90 24.02 16.04
C ASN A 344 -15.22 23.27 16.27
N TRP A 345 -16.11 23.29 15.29
CA TRP A 345 -17.49 22.82 15.40
C TRP A 345 -17.59 21.34 15.84
N THR A 346 -16.58 20.51 15.50
CA THR A 346 -16.55 19.09 15.88
C THR A 346 -16.26 18.83 17.36
N LYS A 347 -15.68 19.80 18.09
CA LYS A 347 -15.24 19.61 19.48
C LYS A 347 -16.31 19.87 20.54
N LYS A 348 -17.33 20.67 20.21
CA LYS A 348 -18.38 21.07 21.17
C LYS A 348 -19.72 20.45 20.77
N GLU A 349 -20.43 19.87 21.74
CA GLU A 349 -21.74 19.27 21.54
C GLU A 349 -22.74 20.27 20.95
N GLN A 350 -22.84 21.47 21.55
CA GLN A 350 -23.73 22.53 21.07
C GLN A 350 -23.52 22.95 19.60
N THR A 351 -22.28 22.88 19.11
CA THR A 351 -22.00 23.23 17.70
C THR A 351 -22.34 22.08 16.77
N ARG A 352 -22.16 20.83 17.21
CA ARG A 352 -22.62 19.64 16.49
C ARG A 352 -24.15 19.63 16.35
N ASP A 353 -24.85 19.89 17.45
CA ASP A 353 -26.31 19.96 17.46
C ASP A 353 -26.85 21.03 16.52
N LYS A 354 -26.18 22.19 16.44
CA LYS A 354 -26.55 23.25 15.47
C LYS A 354 -26.40 22.80 14.02
N VAL A 355 -25.35 22.06 13.70
CA VAL A 355 -25.15 21.53 12.33
C VAL A 355 -26.20 20.47 12.05
N THR A 356 -26.44 19.55 12.98
CA THR A 356 -27.50 18.52 12.86
C THR A 356 -28.88 19.18 12.65
N GLN A 357 -29.21 20.18 13.46
CA GLN A 357 -30.49 20.92 13.34
C GLN A 357 -30.58 21.61 11.98
N SER A 358 -29.51 22.22 11.50
CA SER A 358 -29.50 22.89 10.18
C SER A 358 -29.74 21.91 9.04
N ILE A 359 -29.21 20.69 9.13
CA ILE A 359 -29.46 19.61 8.15
C ILE A 359 -30.91 19.17 8.22
N HIS A 360 -31.42 18.89 9.43
CA HIS A 360 -32.77 18.42 9.67
C HIS A 360 -33.80 19.45 9.17
N ASP A 361 -33.68 20.73 9.58
CA ASP A 361 -34.60 21.79 9.18
C ASP A 361 -34.64 21.99 7.66
N PHE A 362 -33.50 21.84 7.00
CA PHE A 362 -33.40 21.92 5.56
C PHE A 362 -34.09 20.74 4.86
N LEU A 363 -33.90 19.52 5.32
CA LEU A 363 -34.50 18.31 4.74
C LEU A 363 -36.03 18.26 4.96
N TYR A 364 -36.53 18.91 6.01
CA TYR A 364 -37.97 19.01 6.34
C TYR A 364 -38.68 20.18 5.69
N ASP A 365 -37.94 21.10 5.05
CA ASP A 365 -38.55 22.29 4.43
C ASP A 365 -39.41 21.87 3.22
N GLU A 366 -40.66 22.37 3.17
CA GLU A 366 -41.64 22.01 2.14
C GLU A 366 -41.22 22.43 0.73
N SER A 367 -40.33 23.44 0.60
CA SER A 367 -39.95 24.02 -0.69
C SER A 367 -38.59 23.56 -1.20
N THR A 368 -37.64 23.28 -0.30
CA THR A 368 -36.24 22.97 -0.63
C THR A 368 -35.80 21.60 -0.13
N GLY A 369 -36.59 20.99 0.75
CA GLY A 369 -36.27 19.72 1.40
C GLY A 369 -36.51 18.49 0.52
N LEU A 370 -36.74 17.36 1.14
CA LEU A 370 -37.00 16.10 0.44
C LEU A 370 -38.45 16.04 -0.08
N PRO A 371 -38.70 15.31 -1.21
CA PRO A 371 -40.09 15.14 -1.74
C PRO A 371 -41.04 14.47 -0.75
N GLU A 372 -42.34 14.63 -0.95
CA GLU A 372 -43.41 13.99 -0.12
C GLU A 372 -43.32 12.46 -0.09
N SER A 373 -42.56 11.85 -1.02
CA SER A 373 -42.29 10.40 -1.02
C SER A 373 -41.41 9.94 0.16
N TYR A 374 -40.81 10.88 0.93
CA TYR A 374 -40.03 10.59 2.13
C TYR A 374 -40.86 10.78 3.40
N GLY A 375 -40.86 9.73 4.25
CA GLY A 375 -41.54 9.80 5.54
C GLY A 375 -40.71 10.50 6.63
N PRO A 376 -41.36 11.01 7.69
CA PRO A 376 -40.64 11.68 8.79
C PRO A 376 -39.50 10.87 9.43
N LEU A 377 -39.72 9.61 9.71
CA LEU A 377 -38.68 8.74 10.30
C LEU A 377 -37.50 8.53 9.36
N GLU A 378 -37.77 8.46 8.07
CA GLU A 378 -36.73 8.31 7.03
C GLU A 378 -35.87 9.57 6.93
N ILE A 379 -36.49 10.76 7.05
CA ILE A 379 -35.77 12.05 7.07
C ILE A 379 -34.88 12.16 8.32
N ASP A 380 -35.32 11.67 9.47
CA ASP A 380 -34.52 11.66 10.71
C ASP A 380 -33.30 10.75 10.57
N GLU A 381 -33.46 9.55 9.95
CA GLU A 381 -32.36 8.64 9.65
C GLU A 381 -31.36 9.26 8.67
N LEU A 382 -31.85 9.83 7.57
CA LEU A 382 -31.02 10.50 6.57
C LEU A 382 -30.30 11.73 7.14
N THR A 383 -30.94 12.51 8.02
CA THR A 383 -30.31 13.60 8.77
C THR A 383 -29.06 13.08 9.54
N SER A 384 -29.23 11.95 10.23
CA SER A 384 -28.15 11.32 11.00
C SER A 384 -27.00 10.83 10.11
N GLU A 385 -27.31 10.28 8.93
CA GLU A 385 -26.32 9.81 7.96
C GLU A 385 -25.56 10.96 7.31
N VAL A 386 -26.26 12.00 6.86
CA VAL A 386 -25.64 13.21 6.32
C VAL A 386 -24.76 13.89 7.37
N PHE A 387 -25.24 13.98 8.63
CA PHE A 387 -24.43 14.52 9.72
C PHE A 387 -23.17 13.68 9.96
N ARG A 388 -23.27 12.35 9.97
CA ARG A 388 -22.11 11.45 10.17
C ARG A 388 -21.07 11.62 9.06
N HIS A 389 -21.52 11.75 7.82
CA HIS A 389 -20.65 12.06 6.68
C HIS A 389 -19.99 13.44 6.86
N THR A 390 -20.79 14.47 7.15
CA THR A 390 -20.33 15.84 7.40
C THR A 390 -19.27 15.90 8.50
N TYR A 391 -19.52 15.24 9.63
CA TYR A 391 -18.60 15.19 10.77
C TYR A 391 -17.25 14.56 10.40
N ARG A 392 -17.25 13.53 9.56
CA ARG A 392 -16.04 12.83 9.13
C ARG A 392 -15.22 13.65 8.13
N VAL A 393 -15.87 14.29 7.17
CA VAL A 393 -15.25 14.89 6.00
C VAL A 393 -14.94 16.39 6.16
N TYR A 394 -15.78 17.12 6.87
CA TYR A 394 -15.67 18.60 7.01
C TYR A 394 -15.20 19.01 8.40
N GLN A 395 -14.17 18.36 8.93
CA GLN A 395 -13.54 18.79 10.20
C GLN A 395 -12.96 20.20 10.09
N ASN A 396 -12.44 20.54 8.91
CA ASN A 396 -11.97 21.86 8.51
C ASN A 396 -12.55 22.22 7.14
N LEU A 397 -12.59 23.53 6.79
CA LEU A 397 -12.91 24.01 5.45
C LEU A 397 -11.69 24.74 4.87
N PRO A 398 -11.28 24.46 3.62
CA PRO A 398 -11.79 23.40 2.73
C PRO A 398 -11.56 21.99 3.29
N SER A 399 -12.35 21.01 2.83
CA SER A 399 -12.20 19.61 3.24
C SER A 399 -10.92 19.02 2.67
N GLU A 400 -10.10 18.41 3.52
CA GLU A 400 -8.88 17.71 3.13
C GLU A 400 -9.14 16.44 2.30
N VAL A 401 -10.36 15.90 2.38
CA VAL A 401 -10.77 14.68 1.66
C VAL A 401 -11.08 14.95 0.18
N PHE A 402 -11.54 16.18 -0.13
CA PHE A 402 -11.88 16.61 -1.49
C PHE A 402 -10.89 17.65 -2.05
N ALA A 403 -9.78 17.90 -1.35
CA ALA A 403 -8.72 18.83 -1.75
C ALA A 403 -7.83 18.26 -2.88
#